data_be0e773051f2418d87897e6bcd3e0576
#
_entry.id   be0e773051f2418d87897e6bcd3e0576
#
_cell.length_a   1.000
_cell.length_b   1.000
_cell.length_c   1.000
_cell.angle_alpha   90.00
_cell.angle_beta   90.00
_cell.angle_gamma   90.00
#
_symmetry.space_group_name_H-M   'P 1'
#
loop_
_entity.id
_entity.type
_entity.pdbx_description
1 polymer ?
#
loop_
_entity_poly.entity_id
_entity_poly.type
_entity_poly.pdbx_seq_one_letter_code
_entity_poly.pdbx_strand_id
1 'polypeptide(L)'
;VVSVSLISFGIQSSAINVVKILRVLRVLRPLRAINRAKGLKHVVQCVFVAIRTIGNIVIVTTLLQFMFACIGVQLFKSKLYSCTDSSKITEADCKGKFITYKDGDVSQPMIQERSWENSKFDFDNVLAAMMALFTVSTFEGWPELLYRAIDSHTEDVGPIYNHRVEISIFFIIYIIIIAFFMMNIFVGFVIVTFQEQGEQEYKNCELDKNQRQCVEYALKARPLRRYIPKNQYQYKVWYVVNSTY
;
A
#
# COMPACT_ATOMS: atom_id res chain seq x y z
N VAL A 1 -41.81 -8.51 10.94
CA VAL A 1 -42.09 -9.04 12.29
C VAL A 1 -40.76 -9.15 13.06
N VAL A 2 -39.70 -9.69 12.49
CA VAL A 2 -38.39 -9.84 13.16
C VAL A 2 -37.74 -8.47 13.53
N SER A 3 -37.98 -7.43 12.72
CA SER A 3 -37.47 -6.07 13.00
C SER A 3 -38.11 -5.41 14.23
N VAL A 4 -39.34 -5.75 14.56
CA VAL A 4 -40.07 -5.13 15.68
C VAL A 4 -39.64 -5.71 17.01
N SER A 5 -39.27 -7.00 17.05
CA SER A 5 -38.80 -7.66 18.29
C SER A 5 -37.41 -7.21 18.73
N LEU A 6 -36.55 -6.75 17.82
CA LEU A 6 -35.21 -6.23 18.12
C LEU A 6 -35.22 -4.80 18.70
N ILE A 7 -36.34 -4.09 18.51
CA ILE A 7 -36.54 -2.72 19.04
C ILE A 7 -36.63 -2.71 20.56
N SER A 8 -37.09 -3.78 21.17
CA SER A 8 -37.35 -3.87 22.62
C SER A 8 -36.12 -4.08 23.50
N PHE A 9 -34.96 -4.35 22.96
CA PHE A 9 -33.78 -4.75 23.74
C PHE A 9 -32.57 -3.81 23.70
N GLY A 10 -32.71 -2.56 23.27
CA GLY A 10 -31.61 -1.58 23.33
C GLY A 10 -30.35 -1.89 22.50
N ILE A 11 -30.33 -2.94 21.67
CA ILE A 11 -29.22 -3.38 20.81
C ILE A 11 -29.35 -2.76 19.40
N GLN A 12 -30.04 -1.63 19.30
CA GLN A 12 -30.63 -1.17 18.04
C GLN A 12 -29.69 -0.57 17.01
N SER A 13 -28.58 0.04 17.39
CA SER A 13 -27.74 0.74 16.39
C SER A 13 -26.78 -0.20 15.64
N SER A 14 -26.22 -1.18 16.33
CA SER A 14 -25.26 -2.10 15.71
C SER A 14 -25.93 -3.15 14.80
N ALA A 15 -27.10 -3.70 15.23
CA ALA A 15 -27.84 -4.67 14.42
C ALA A 15 -28.41 -4.06 13.13
N ILE A 16 -28.89 -2.80 13.17
CA ILE A 16 -29.38 -2.10 11.98
C ILE A 16 -28.22 -1.85 11.00
N ASN A 17 -27.04 -1.53 11.47
CA ASN A 17 -25.87 -1.34 10.62
C ASN A 17 -25.44 -2.67 9.98
N VAL A 18 -25.45 -3.77 10.71
CA VAL A 18 -25.17 -5.12 10.15
C VAL A 18 -26.17 -5.50 9.06
N VAL A 19 -27.47 -5.23 9.27
CA VAL A 19 -28.52 -5.50 8.24
C VAL A 19 -28.32 -4.61 7.02
N LYS A 20 -27.90 -3.34 7.19
CA LYS A 20 -27.54 -2.47 6.04
C LYS A 20 -26.35 -3.03 5.26
N ILE A 21 -25.29 -3.50 5.95
CA ILE A 21 -24.12 -4.13 5.32
C ILE A 21 -24.54 -5.39 4.56
N LEU A 22 -25.37 -6.25 5.15
CA LEU A 22 -25.89 -7.44 4.47
C LEU A 22 -26.71 -7.10 3.21
N ARG A 23 -27.40 -5.94 3.20
CA ARG A 23 -28.10 -5.44 2.00
C ARG A 23 -27.12 -5.06 0.89
N VAL A 24 -25.95 -4.46 1.26
CA VAL A 24 -24.87 -4.13 0.32
C VAL A 24 -24.29 -5.39 -0.32
N LEU A 25 -24.18 -6.51 0.40
CA LEU A 25 -23.74 -7.80 -0.16
C LEU A 25 -24.60 -8.29 -1.33
N ARG A 26 -25.80 -7.71 -1.52
CA ARG A 26 -26.63 -7.97 -2.71
C ARG A 26 -25.95 -7.54 -4.02
N VAL A 27 -25.02 -6.55 -3.95
CA VAL A 27 -24.17 -6.13 -5.07
C VAL A 27 -23.28 -7.27 -5.56
N LEU A 28 -23.02 -8.28 -4.74
CA LEU A 28 -22.25 -9.45 -5.13
C LEU A 28 -23.04 -10.47 -6.01
N ARG A 29 -24.33 -10.23 -6.29
CA ARG A 29 -25.12 -11.10 -7.17
C ARG A 29 -24.52 -11.30 -8.57
N PRO A 30 -23.91 -10.28 -9.24
CA PRO A 30 -23.23 -10.47 -10.52
C PRO A 30 -22.09 -11.49 -10.47
N LEU A 31 -21.47 -11.73 -9.30
CA LEU A 31 -20.43 -12.75 -9.15
C LEU A 31 -20.93 -14.17 -9.46
N ARG A 32 -22.25 -14.39 -9.42
CA ARG A 32 -22.83 -15.67 -9.89
C ARG A 32 -22.61 -15.91 -11.39
N ALA A 33 -22.41 -14.84 -12.18
CA ALA A 33 -22.08 -14.95 -13.59
C ALA A 33 -20.69 -15.57 -13.82
N ILE A 34 -19.77 -15.42 -12.86
CA ILE A 34 -18.42 -16.04 -12.90
C ILE A 34 -18.51 -17.56 -13.04
N ASN A 35 -19.47 -18.18 -12.33
CA ASN A 35 -19.67 -19.63 -12.40
C ASN A 35 -20.20 -20.13 -13.75
N ARG A 36 -20.83 -19.24 -14.55
CA ARG A 36 -21.38 -19.57 -15.87
C ARG A 36 -20.36 -19.41 -17.00
N ALA A 37 -19.38 -18.55 -16.85
CA ALA A 37 -18.33 -18.28 -17.83
C ALA A 37 -17.08 -19.10 -17.50
N LYS A 38 -16.82 -20.20 -18.23
CA LYS A 38 -15.67 -21.11 -17.99
C LYS A 38 -14.34 -20.36 -17.97
N GLY A 39 -14.10 -19.44 -18.92
CA GLY A 39 -12.87 -18.64 -18.97
C GLY A 39 -12.69 -17.72 -17.74
N LEU A 40 -13.78 -17.09 -17.28
CA LEU A 40 -13.73 -16.21 -16.10
C LEU A 40 -13.45 -16.99 -14.81
N LYS A 41 -13.96 -18.23 -14.71
CA LYS A 41 -13.67 -19.12 -13.58
C LYS A 41 -12.18 -19.42 -13.46
N HIS A 42 -11.49 -19.70 -14.59
CA HIS A 42 -10.04 -19.95 -14.59
C HIS A 42 -9.27 -18.71 -14.13
N VAL A 43 -9.60 -17.52 -14.65
CA VAL A 43 -8.96 -16.27 -14.22
C VAL A 43 -9.12 -16.05 -12.72
N VAL A 44 -10.33 -16.26 -12.20
CA VAL A 44 -10.58 -16.10 -10.75
C VAL A 44 -9.81 -17.12 -9.92
N GLN A 45 -9.72 -18.37 -10.36
CA GLN A 45 -8.91 -19.40 -9.70
C GLN A 45 -7.43 -19.02 -9.69
N CYS A 46 -6.89 -18.53 -10.82
CA CYS A 46 -5.52 -18.03 -10.90
C CYS A 46 -5.26 -16.89 -9.91
N VAL A 47 -6.19 -15.93 -9.81
CA VAL A 47 -6.09 -14.82 -8.84
C VAL A 47 -6.09 -15.34 -7.41
N PHE A 48 -6.94 -16.30 -7.05
CA PHE A 48 -6.96 -16.87 -5.69
C PHE A 48 -5.67 -17.63 -5.35
N VAL A 49 -5.11 -18.38 -6.29
CA VAL A 49 -3.81 -19.04 -6.10
C VAL A 49 -2.71 -18.01 -5.91
N ALA A 50 -2.68 -16.97 -6.74
CA ALA A 50 -1.74 -15.86 -6.60
C ALA A 50 -1.85 -15.17 -5.24
N ILE A 51 -3.06 -14.85 -4.78
CA ILE A 51 -3.30 -14.24 -3.45
C ILE A 51 -2.75 -15.13 -2.33
N ARG A 52 -2.94 -16.43 -2.41
CA ARG A 52 -2.42 -17.37 -1.39
C ARG A 52 -0.90 -17.34 -1.29
N THR A 53 -0.20 -17.24 -2.42
CA THR A 53 1.26 -17.19 -2.46
C THR A 53 1.77 -15.83 -2.01
N ILE A 54 1.08 -14.72 -2.35
CA ILE A 54 1.37 -13.36 -1.87
C ILE A 54 1.17 -13.24 -0.35
N GLY A 55 0.34 -14.07 0.26
CA GLY A 55 0.00 -14.00 1.68
C GLY A 55 1.21 -13.90 2.61
N ASN A 56 2.25 -14.66 2.36
CA ASN A 56 3.48 -14.63 3.15
C ASN A 56 4.18 -13.26 3.06
N ILE A 57 4.20 -12.66 1.87
CA ILE A 57 4.82 -11.34 1.66
C ILE A 57 4.01 -10.26 2.38
N VAL A 58 2.67 -10.35 2.30
CA VAL A 58 1.77 -9.41 3.00
C VAL A 58 1.97 -9.48 4.51
N ILE A 59 2.11 -10.68 5.07
CA ILE A 59 2.36 -10.86 6.52
C ILE A 59 3.68 -10.19 6.92
N VAL A 60 4.76 -10.45 6.19
CA VAL A 60 6.08 -9.84 6.49
C VAL A 60 6.02 -8.32 6.37
N THR A 61 5.37 -7.80 5.33
CA THR A 61 5.18 -6.35 5.14
C THR A 61 4.38 -5.74 6.28
N THR A 62 3.28 -6.39 6.68
CA THR A 62 2.43 -5.90 7.77
C THR A 62 3.17 -5.91 9.10
N LEU A 63 4.00 -6.92 9.38
CA LEU A 63 4.83 -6.96 10.58
C LEU A 63 5.86 -5.84 10.60
N LEU A 64 6.55 -5.60 9.49
CA LEU A 64 7.50 -4.48 9.37
C LEU A 64 6.79 -3.14 9.56
N GLN A 65 5.65 -2.95 8.90
CA GLN A 65 4.85 -1.75 9.03
C GLN A 65 4.36 -1.55 10.47
N PHE A 66 3.95 -2.61 11.16
CA PHE A 66 3.57 -2.56 12.56
C PHE A 66 4.74 -2.14 13.45
N MET A 67 5.96 -2.65 13.24
CA MET A 67 7.16 -2.23 13.98
C MET A 67 7.43 -0.73 13.79
N PHE A 68 7.40 -0.24 12.55
CA PHE A 68 7.57 1.19 12.28
C PHE A 68 6.43 2.03 12.86
N ALA A 69 5.19 1.52 12.87
CA ALA A 69 4.06 2.20 13.51
C ALA A 69 4.28 2.36 15.02
N CYS A 70 4.77 1.32 15.70
CA CYS A 70 5.10 1.41 17.13
C CYS A 70 6.21 2.44 17.40
N ILE A 71 7.25 2.50 16.57
CA ILE A 71 8.29 3.53 16.66
C ILE A 71 7.70 4.91 16.39
N GLY A 72 6.85 5.04 15.36
CA GLY A 72 6.18 6.29 15.01
C GLY A 72 5.30 6.83 16.14
N VAL A 73 4.54 5.96 16.81
CA VAL A 73 3.75 6.35 17.99
C VAL A 73 4.65 6.91 19.09
N GLN A 74 5.79 6.29 19.38
CA GLN A 74 6.71 6.79 20.39
C GLN A 74 7.32 8.15 20.05
N LEU A 75 7.53 8.44 18.76
CA LEU A 75 8.16 9.67 18.30
C LEU A 75 7.18 10.84 18.18
N PHE A 76 5.93 10.56 17.76
CA PHE A 76 4.98 11.58 17.27
C PHE A 76 3.67 11.66 18.03
N LYS A 77 3.40 10.75 18.98
CA LYS A 77 2.14 10.77 19.73
C LYS A 77 1.90 12.15 20.34
N SER A 78 0.69 12.68 20.14
CA SER A 78 0.22 13.98 20.63
C SER A 78 1.05 15.20 20.18
N LYS A 79 1.90 15.06 19.12
CA LYS A 79 2.78 16.14 18.67
C LYS A 79 2.39 16.73 17.30
N LEU A 80 1.36 16.17 16.66
CA LEU A 80 0.93 16.61 15.32
C LEU A 80 -0.32 17.50 15.35
N TYR A 81 -0.65 18.03 16.52
CA TYR A 81 -1.74 18.97 16.68
C TYR A 81 -1.36 20.37 16.25
N SER A 82 -2.32 21.13 15.76
CA SER A 82 -2.16 22.52 15.37
C SER A 82 -3.45 23.31 15.55
N CYS A 83 -3.33 24.61 15.80
CA CYS A 83 -4.47 25.50 15.72
C CYS A 83 -4.86 25.77 14.27
N THR A 84 -6.15 25.90 13.98
CA THR A 84 -6.66 26.34 12.67
C THR A 84 -6.18 27.75 12.29
N ASP A 85 -5.82 28.56 13.28
CA ASP A 85 -5.17 29.85 13.12
C ASP A 85 -3.65 29.69 13.33
N SER A 86 -2.87 29.80 12.27
CA SER A 86 -1.40 29.66 12.30
C SER A 86 -0.68 30.70 13.18
N SER A 87 -1.38 31.76 13.59
CA SER A 87 -0.83 32.76 14.51
C SER A 87 -0.78 32.27 15.98
N LYS A 88 -1.45 31.17 16.30
CA LYS A 88 -1.54 30.60 17.64
C LYS A 88 -0.78 29.28 17.72
N ILE A 89 0.18 29.22 18.63
CA ILE A 89 1.10 28.09 18.76
C ILE A 89 0.67 27.14 19.88
N THR A 90 -0.10 27.60 20.87
CA THR A 90 -0.50 26.77 22.02
C THR A 90 -1.99 26.48 22.01
N GLU A 91 -2.39 25.33 22.55
CA GLU A 91 -3.80 24.97 22.71
C GLU A 91 -4.55 26.01 23.56
N ALA A 92 -3.90 26.53 24.62
CA ALA A 92 -4.49 27.53 25.51
C ALA A 92 -4.88 28.82 24.80
N ASP A 93 -4.08 29.24 23.81
CA ASP A 93 -4.28 30.45 23.01
C ASP A 93 -5.20 30.21 21.79
N CYS A 94 -5.44 28.96 21.43
CA CYS A 94 -6.27 28.56 20.29
C CYS A 94 -7.76 28.63 20.64
N LYS A 95 -8.23 29.82 21.03
CA LYS A 95 -9.63 30.09 21.41
C LYS A 95 -10.16 31.33 20.73
N GLY A 96 -11.49 31.41 20.61
CA GLY A 96 -12.18 32.56 20.02
C GLY A 96 -12.28 32.45 18.51
N LYS A 97 -12.56 33.57 17.84
CA LYS A 97 -12.80 33.64 16.40
C LYS A 97 -11.71 34.45 15.71
N PHE A 98 -11.46 34.12 14.46
CA PHE A 98 -10.52 34.86 13.61
C PHE A 98 -11.10 35.03 12.20
N ILE A 99 -10.55 35.99 11.45
CA ILE A 99 -10.99 36.27 10.09
C ILE A 99 -10.12 35.46 9.13
N THR A 100 -10.74 34.67 8.27
CA THR A 100 -10.14 34.00 7.12
C THR A 100 -10.70 34.58 5.83
N TYR A 101 -10.02 34.38 4.74
CA TYR A 101 -10.43 34.83 3.42
C TYR A 101 -10.76 33.60 2.56
N LYS A 102 -11.94 33.59 1.97
CA LYS A 102 -12.33 32.48 1.09
C LYS A 102 -11.43 32.47 -0.14
N ASP A 103 -10.81 31.32 -0.40
CA ASP A 103 -9.89 31.11 -1.54
C ASP A 103 -8.75 32.13 -1.65
N GLY A 104 -8.37 32.78 -0.52
CA GLY A 104 -7.35 33.82 -0.49
C GLY A 104 -7.81 35.20 -0.99
N ASP A 105 -9.10 35.35 -1.33
CA ASP A 105 -9.64 36.62 -1.79
C ASP A 105 -10.00 37.54 -0.61
N VAL A 106 -9.25 38.62 -0.50
CA VAL A 106 -9.38 39.65 0.57
C VAL A 106 -10.78 40.29 0.56
N SER A 107 -11.49 40.27 -0.56
CA SER A 107 -12.85 40.81 -0.70
C SER A 107 -13.94 40.00 0.00
N GLN A 108 -13.67 38.76 0.39
CA GLN A 108 -14.63 37.87 1.03
C GLN A 108 -14.16 37.38 2.41
N PRO A 109 -14.21 38.25 3.44
CA PRO A 109 -13.82 37.85 4.79
C PRO A 109 -14.86 36.87 5.38
N MET A 110 -14.37 35.77 5.95
CA MET A 110 -15.18 34.80 6.70
C MET A 110 -14.69 34.75 8.14
N ILE A 111 -15.65 34.65 9.07
CA ILE A 111 -15.33 34.45 10.49
C ILE A 111 -15.31 32.95 10.76
N GLN A 112 -14.16 32.43 11.19
CA GLN A 112 -13.99 31.05 11.57
C GLN A 112 -13.66 30.95 13.06
N GLU A 113 -14.15 29.91 13.72
CA GLU A 113 -13.81 29.61 15.10
C GLU A 113 -12.46 28.89 15.15
N ARG A 114 -11.61 29.28 16.11
CA ARG A 114 -10.34 28.58 16.34
C ARG A 114 -10.63 27.24 16.97
N SER A 115 -10.05 26.17 16.41
CA SER A 115 -10.07 24.83 16.93
C SER A 115 -8.67 24.26 16.96
N TRP A 116 -8.38 23.48 18.02
CA TRP A 116 -7.16 22.71 18.15
C TRP A 116 -7.37 21.34 17.53
N GLU A 117 -6.74 21.08 16.39
CA GLU A 117 -7.01 19.91 15.56
C GLU A 117 -5.75 19.08 15.33
N ASN A 118 -5.94 17.75 15.31
CA ASN A 118 -4.87 16.86 14.95
C ASN A 118 -4.65 16.84 13.43
N SER A 119 -3.51 16.37 13.01
CA SER A 119 -3.24 16.09 11.61
C SER A 119 -4.23 15.04 11.06
N LYS A 120 -4.58 15.17 9.79
CA LYS A 120 -5.43 14.19 9.09
C LYS A 120 -4.88 12.76 9.18
N PHE A 121 -3.58 12.63 9.16
CA PHE A 121 -2.84 11.40 9.46
C PHE A 121 -2.00 11.66 10.70
N ASP A 122 -2.22 10.86 11.72
CA ASP A 122 -1.60 11.00 13.04
C ASP A 122 -0.91 9.71 13.49
N PHE A 123 -0.22 9.80 14.63
CA PHE A 123 0.46 8.69 15.27
C PHE A 123 0.01 8.52 16.73
N ASP A 124 -1.19 8.93 17.07
CA ASP A 124 -1.67 8.86 18.46
C ASP A 124 -1.93 7.43 18.93
N ASN A 125 -2.24 6.55 18.00
CA ASN A 125 -2.37 5.14 18.24
C ASN A 125 -1.75 4.30 17.10
N VAL A 126 -1.51 3.02 17.37
CA VAL A 126 -0.84 2.13 16.40
C VAL A 126 -1.63 1.97 15.10
N LEU A 127 -2.97 1.92 15.17
CA LEU A 127 -3.79 1.77 13.96
C LEU A 127 -3.77 3.04 13.10
N ALA A 128 -3.85 4.22 13.73
CA ALA A 128 -3.70 5.50 13.02
C ALA A 128 -2.30 5.62 12.40
N ALA A 129 -1.25 5.25 13.15
CA ALA A 129 0.12 5.22 12.66
C ALA A 129 0.29 4.26 11.48
N MET A 130 -0.33 3.07 11.51
CA MET A 130 -0.32 2.14 10.37
C MET A 130 -1.00 2.73 9.14
N MET A 131 -2.11 3.44 9.31
CA MET A 131 -2.80 4.14 8.21
C MET A 131 -1.94 5.28 7.65
N ALA A 132 -1.31 6.09 8.51
CA ALA A 132 -0.40 7.15 8.10
C ALA A 132 0.80 6.58 7.32
N LEU A 133 1.42 5.51 7.81
CA LEU A 133 2.53 4.85 7.15
C LEU A 133 2.11 4.14 5.84
N PHE A 134 0.88 3.61 5.78
CA PHE A 134 0.35 3.06 4.54
C PHE A 134 0.27 4.14 3.45
N THR A 135 -0.23 5.34 3.77
CA THR A 135 -0.25 6.48 2.82
C THR A 135 1.16 6.85 2.36
N VAL A 136 2.14 6.87 3.27
CA VAL A 136 3.55 7.10 2.91
C VAL A 136 4.06 6.03 1.94
N SER A 137 3.69 4.76 2.13
CA SER A 137 4.11 3.65 1.27
C SER A 137 3.52 3.72 -0.14
N THR A 138 2.38 4.38 -0.32
CA THR A 138 1.77 4.63 -1.63
C THR A 138 2.35 5.86 -2.36
N PHE A 139 3.28 6.55 -1.75
CA PHE A 139 3.86 7.81 -2.23
C PHE A 139 2.85 8.95 -2.42
N GLU A 140 1.68 8.86 -1.82
CA GLU A 140 0.67 9.92 -1.85
C GLU A 140 0.68 10.70 -0.54
N GLY A 141 0.77 12.04 -0.63
CA GLY A 141 0.72 12.94 0.53
C GLY A 141 1.88 12.79 1.54
N TRP A 142 2.88 11.96 1.25
CA TRP A 142 4.02 11.73 2.15
C TRP A 142 4.84 12.99 2.47
N PRO A 143 5.03 13.99 1.56
CA PRO A 143 5.78 15.20 1.89
C PRO A 143 5.06 16.05 2.94
N GLU A 144 3.74 16.14 2.89
CA GLU A 144 2.96 16.90 3.88
C GLU A 144 3.13 16.29 5.28
N LEU A 145 3.04 14.97 5.38
CA LEU A 145 3.25 14.26 6.65
C LEU A 145 4.69 14.42 7.15
N LEU A 146 5.68 14.35 6.24
CA LEU A 146 7.08 14.57 6.55
C LEU A 146 7.33 15.98 7.09
N TYR A 147 6.82 17.02 6.42
CA TYR A 147 6.98 18.41 6.88
C TYR A 147 6.32 18.63 8.23
N ARG A 148 5.12 18.11 8.44
CA ARG A 148 4.46 18.17 9.77
C ARG A 148 5.26 17.47 10.85
N ALA A 149 5.88 16.34 10.54
CA ALA A 149 6.74 15.64 11.49
C ALA A 149 8.03 16.39 11.80
N ILE A 150 8.65 17.04 10.80
CA ILE A 150 9.82 17.90 10.97
C ILE A 150 9.49 19.12 11.83
N ASP A 151 8.32 19.72 11.63
CA ASP A 151 7.86 20.90 12.36
C ASP A 151 7.30 20.55 13.75
N SER A 152 7.13 19.26 14.07
CA SER A 152 6.57 18.81 15.36
C SER A 152 7.46 19.22 16.54
N HIS A 153 6.82 19.70 17.60
CA HIS A 153 7.48 20.11 18.82
C HIS A 153 7.12 19.15 19.98
N THR A 154 6.81 19.68 21.13
CA THR A 154 6.31 18.97 22.30
C THR A 154 4.79 18.85 22.25
N GLU A 155 4.22 18.11 23.20
CA GLU A 155 2.77 18.03 23.40
C GLU A 155 2.20 19.43 23.66
N ASP A 156 0.98 19.69 23.20
CA ASP A 156 0.23 20.96 23.35
C ASP A 156 0.90 22.22 22.73
N VAL A 157 1.94 22.00 21.91
CA VAL A 157 2.60 23.06 21.16
C VAL A 157 2.47 22.77 19.67
N GLY A 158 1.99 23.76 18.91
CA GLY A 158 1.83 23.66 17.46
C GLY A 158 3.17 23.59 16.71
N PRO A 159 3.10 23.45 15.39
CA PRO A 159 4.27 23.25 14.55
C PRO A 159 5.19 24.47 14.56
N ILE A 160 6.49 24.22 14.68
CA ILE A 160 7.56 25.21 14.58
C ILE A 160 8.42 24.84 13.36
N TYR A 161 8.57 25.74 12.42
CA TYR A 161 9.28 25.52 11.17
C TYR A 161 10.68 24.94 11.38
N ASN A 162 10.93 23.77 10.76
CA ASN A 162 12.21 23.06 10.78
C ASN A 162 12.79 22.78 12.19
N HIS A 163 11.94 22.53 13.16
CA HIS A 163 12.38 22.28 14.53
C HIS A 163 13.17 20.98 14.70
N ARG A 164 12.77 19.90 13.98
CA ARG A 164 13.34 18.56 14.14
C ARG A 164 13.65 17.90 12.79
N VAL A 165 14.58 18.47 12.03
CA VAL A 165 14.94 17.98 10.69
C VAL A 165 15.48 16.54 10.74
N GLU A 166 16.14 16.15 11.82
CA GLU A 166 16.67 14.79 12.03
C GLU A 166 15.59 13.69 12.00
N ILE A 167 14.34 14.04 12.29
CA ILE A 167 13.23 13.08 12.25
C ILE A 167 12.93 12.60 10.82
N SER A 168 13.38 13.33 9.80
CA SER A 168 13.27 12.93 8.40
C SER A 168 13.92 11.56 8.12
N ILE A 169 14.96 11.21 8.90
CA ILE A 169 15.66 9.92 8.79
C ILE A 169 14.70 8.76 8.99
N PHE A 170 13.74 8.88 9.91
CA PHE A 170 12.71 7.85 10.12
C PHE A 170 11.92 7.57 8.85
N PHE A 171 11.44 8.62 8.16
CA PHE A 171 10.67 8.48 6.93
C PHE A 171 11.52 7.97 5.77
N ILE A 172 12.77 8.43 5.66
CA ILE A 172 13.71 7.97 4.63
C ILE A 172 13.95 6.46 4.77
N ILE A 173 14.27 5.99 5.98
CA ILE A 173 14.49 4.56 6.25
C ILE A 173 13.22 3.76 5.96
N TYR A 174 12.05 4.26 6.39
CA TYR A 174 10.77 3.61 6.13
C TYR A 174 10.51 3.47 4.63
N ILE A 175 10.67 4.55 3.85
CA ILE A 175 10.45 4.55 2.40
C ILE A 175 11.40 3.56 1.70
N ILE A 176 12.69 3.55 2.08
CA ILE A 176 13.66 2.63 1.48
C ILE A 176 13.28 1.18 1.77
N ILE A 177 12.94 0.84 3.01
CA ILE A 177 12.65 -0.54 3.38
C ILE A 177 11.28 -1.00 2.86
N ILE A 178 10.23 -0.22 3.09
CA ILE A 178 8.86 -0.67 2.81
C ILE A 178 8.47 -0.39 1.37
N ALA A 179 8.60 0.85 0.91
CA ALA A 179 8.11 1.21 -0.41
C ALA A 179 9.01 0.64 -1.52
N PHE A 180 10.32 0.83 -1.42
CA PHE A 180 11.24 0.39 -2.48
C PHE A 180 11.46 -1.14 -2.46
N PHE A 181 11.80 -1.70 -1.30
CA PHE A 181 12.12 -3.13 -1.18
C PHE A 181 10.89 -4.00 -1.43
N MET A 182 9.75 -3.66 -0.83
CA MET A 182 8.53 -4.45 -0.96
C MET A 182 7.92 -4.36 -2.35
N MET A 183 7.97 -3.20 -3.02
CA MET A 183 7.54 -3.09 -4.41
C MET A 183 8.35 -3.99 -5.34
N ASN A 184 9.67 -4.06 -5.16
CA ASN A 184 10.52 -4.94 -5.95
C ASN A 184 10.20 -6.43 -5.71
N ILE A 185 9.96 -6.84 -4.45
CA ILE A 185 9.54 -8.21 -4.14
C ILE A 185 8.18 -8.52 -4.78
N PHE A 186 7.22 -7.60 -4.70
CA PHE A 186 5.90 -7.77 -5.31
C PHE A 186 5.99 -7.95 -6.83
N VAL A 187 6.74 -7.09 -7.51
CA VAL A 187 6.94 -7.18 -8.97
C VAL A 187 7.64 -8.50 -9.34
N GLY A 188 8.70 -8.87 -8.64
CA GLY A 188 9.40 -10.13 -8.86
C GLY A 188 8.46 -11.34 -8.67
N PHE A 189 7.65 -11.32 -7.62
CA PHE A 189 6.66 -12.35 -7.37
C PHE A 189 5.61 -12.45 -8.48
N VAL A 190 5.07 -11.32 -8.95
CA VAL A 190 4.10 -11.30 -10.06
C VAL A 190 4.70 -11.95 -11.31
N ILE A 191 5.95 -11.62 -11.64
CA ILE A 191 6.66 -12.21 -12.79
C ILE A 191 6.77 -13.73 -12.64
N VAL A 192 7.22 -14.22 -11.49
CA VAL A 192 7.37 -15.67 -11.22
C VAL A 192 6.01 -16.39 -11.32
N THR A 193 4.95 -15.79 -10.74
CA THR A 193 3.60 -16.38 -10.78
C THR A 193 3.07 -16.46 -12.22
N PHE A 194 3.32 -15.43 -13.05
CA PHE A 194 2.93 -15.47 -14.46
C PHE A 194 3.69 -16.56 -15.23
N GLN A 195 4.97 -16.74 -14.96
CA GLN A 195 5.78 -17.79 -15.59
C GLN A 195 5.28 -19.17 -15.20
N GLU A 196 5.03 -19.43 -13.92
CA GLU A 196 4.51 -20.73 -13.43
C GLU A 196 3.13 -21.06 -14.03
N GLN A 197 2.24 -20.07 -14.10
CA GLN A 197 0.91 -20.25 -14.69
C GLN A 197 0.97 -20.46 -16.20
N GLY A 198 1.83 -19.73 -16.90
CA GLY A 198 2.06 -19.95 -18.33
C GLY A 198 2.56 -21.37 -18.62
N GLU A 199 3.46 -21.91 -17.79
CA GLU A 199 3.90 -23.30 -17.92
C GLU A 199 2.79 -24.32 -17.62
N GLN A 200 1.92 -24.05 -16.64
CA GLN A 200 0.79 -24.93 -16.32
C GLN A 200 -0.28 -24.93 -17.41
N GLU A 201 -0.63 -23.75 -17.94
CA GLU A 201 -1.55 -23.64 -19.08
C GLU A 201 -1.02 -24.37 -20.30
N TYR A 202 0.27 -24.22 -20.54
CA TYR A 202 0.96 -24.90 -21.62
C TYR A 202 0.92 -26.44 -21.45
N LYS A 203 1.11 -26.96 -20.22
CA LYS A 203 0.99 -28.40 -19.92
C LYS A 203 -0.44 -28.92 -20.04
N ASN A 204 -1.43 -28.08 -19.78
CA ASN A 204 -2.86 -28.45 -19.81
C ASN A 204 -3.54 -28.12 -21.17
N CYS A 205 -2.81 -27.47 -22.09
CA CYS A 205 -3.33 -27.20 -23.41
C CYS A 205 -3.62 -28.52 -24.15
N GLU A 206 -4.78 -28.63 -24.80
CA GLU A 206 -5.15 -29.75 -25.66
C GLU A 206 -4.32 -29.72 -26.95
N LEU A 207 -3.02 -29.88 -26.78
CA LEU A 207 -2.10 -30.04 -27.90
C LEU A 207 -2.19 -31.51 -28.37
N ASP A 208 -2.28 -31.68 -29.68
CA ASP A 208 -2.16 -32.99 -30.30
C ASP A 208 -0.85 -33.67 -29.88
N LYS A 209 -0.83 -34.98 -29.70
CA LYS A 209 0.30 -35.75 -29.17
C LYS A 209 1.64 -35.36 -29.86
N ASN A 210 1.57 -35.10 -31.18
CA ASN A 210 2.73 -34.70 -31.98
C ASN A 210 3.20 -33.25 -31.64
N GLN A 211 2.27 -32.35 -31.43
CA GLN A 211 2.57 -30.98 -31.04
C GLN A 211 3.21 -30.91 -29.65
N ARG A 212 2.71 -31.68 -28.70
CA ARG A 212 3.27 -31.81 -27.36
C ARG A 212 4.71 -32.35 -27.42
N GLN A 213 4.97 -33.37 -28.24
CA GLN A 213 6.33 -33.88 -28.44
C GLN A 213 7.27 -32.87 -29.06
N CYS A 214 6.85 -32.13 -30.07
CA CYS A 214 7.67 -31.07 -30.69
C CYS A 214 8.06 -30.00 -29.69
N VAL A 215 7.15 -29.58 -28.86
CA VAL A 215 7.39 -28.56 -27.86
C VAL A 215 8.26 -29.07 -26.71
N GLU A 216 8.01 -30.29 -26.23
CA GLU A 216 8.85 -30.92 -25.23
C GLU A 216 10.29 -31.11 -25.72
N TYR A 217 10.44 -31.45 -27.02
CA TYR A 217 11.73 -31.52 -27.67
C TYR A 217 12.41 -30.15 -27.79
N ALA A 218 11.65 -29.11 -28.15
CA ALA A 218 12.16 -27.72 -28.22
C ALA A 218 12.62 -27.19 -26.86
N LEU A 219 11.88 -27.51 -25.79
CA LEU A 219 12.24 -27.13 -24.42
C LEU A 219 13.45 -27.87 -23.89
N LYS A 220 13.64 -29.15 -24.29
CA LYS A 220 14.79 -29.98 -23.93
C LYS A 220 15.97 -29.79 -24.88
N ALA A 221 15.76 -29.17 -26.05
CA ALA A 221 16.82 -28.90 -27.00
C ALA A 221 17.88 -27.99 -26.36
N ARG A 222 19.03 -28.56 -26.10
CA ARG A 222 20.19 -27.76 -25.69
C ARG A 222 20.54 -26.84 -26.87
N PRO A 223 20.88 -25.55 -26.61
CA PRO A 223 21.35 -24.69 -27.65
C PRO A 223 22.54 -25.35 -28.35
N LEU A 224 22.44 -25.41 -29.69
CA LEU A 224 23.51 -25.91 -30.53
C LEU A 224 24.84 -25.33 -30.05
N ARG A 225 25.90 -26.18 -30.06
CA ARG A 225 27.22 -25.85 -29.55
C ARG A 225 27.57 -24.39 -29.69
N ARG A 226 27.94 -23.74 -28.57
CA ARG A 226 28.40 -22.34 -28.58
C ARG A 226 29.43 -22.16 -29.70
N TYR A 227 29.20 -21.24 -30.59
CA TYR A 227 30.15 -20.88 -31.61
C TYR A 227 31.45 -20.44 -30.94
N ILE A 228 32.55 -21.17 -31.19
CA ILE A 228 33.86 -20.81 -30.68
C ILE A 228 34.63 -20.20 -31.89
N PRO A 229 34.98 -18.91 -31.84
CA PRO A 229 35.67 -18.25 -32.93
C PRO A 229 37.03 -18.91 -33.15
N LYS A 230 37.37 -19.16 -34.43
CA LYS A 230 38.68 -19.70 -34.81
C LYS A 230 39.79 -18.64 -34.87
N ASN A 231 39.41 -17.37 -34.95
CA ASN A 231 40.33 -16.25 -35.03
C ASN A 231 40.79 -15.88 -33.57
N GLN A 232 42.10 -15.73 -33.35
CA GLN A 232 42.72 -15.50 -32.06
C GLN A 232 42.21 -14.22 -31.37
N TYR A 233 41.93 -13.14 -32.11
CA TYR A 233 41.40 -11.89 -31.56
C TYR A 233 39.93 -12.04 -31.13
N GLN A 234 39.11 -12.65 -31.97
CA GLN A 234 37.74 -12.94 -31.67
C GLN A 234 37.58 -13.91 -30.51
N TYR A 235 38.51 -14.90 -30.40
CA TYR A 235 38.54 -15.84 -29.26
C TYR A 235 38.79 -15.14 -27.93
N LYS A 236 39.71 -14.17 -27.89
CA LYS A 236 39.97 -13.39 -26.65
C LYS A 236 38.75 -12.61 -26.21
N VAL A 237 38.06 -11.92 -27.13
CA VAL A 237 36.83 -11.20 -26.84
C VAL A 237 35.74 -12.17 -26.39
N TRP A 238 35.55 -13.26 -27.10
CA TRP A 238 34.59 -14.30 -26.76
C TRP A 238 34.85 -14.89 -25.37
N TYR A 239 36.13 -15.13 -25.01
CA TYR A 239 36.51 -15.64 -23.71
C TYR A 239 36.15 -14.67 -22.58
N VAL A 240 36.44 -13.39 -22.74
CA VAL A 240 36.08 -12.35 -21.76
C VAL A 240 34.57 -12.23 -21.56
N VAL A 241 33.81 -12.26 -22.66
CA VAL A 241 32.33 -12.15 -22.58
C VAL A 241 31.66 -13.40 -22.01
N ASN A 242 32.25 -14.57 -22.19
CA ASN A 242 31.71 -15.85 -21.70
C ASN A 242 32.37 -16.35 -20.39
N SER A 243 33.41 -15.66 -19.89
CA SER A 243 33.92 -15.96 -18.55
C SER A 243 32.90 -15.52 -17.51
N THR A 244 32.33 -16.49 -16.84
CA THR A 244 31.49 -16.25 -15.65
C THR A 244 32.41 -15.78 -14.53
N TYR A 245 32.25 -14.51 -14.15
CA TYR A 245 32.73 -14.03 -12.85
C TYR A 245 31.66 -14.35 -11.81
#